data_7aa914a6df2e6ada98863b9f69934fde
#
_entry.id   7aa914a6df2e6ada98863b9f69934fde
#
_cell.length_a   1.000
_cell.length_b   1.000
_cell.length_c   1.000
_cell.angle_alpha   90.00
_cell.angle_beta   90.00
_cell.angle_gamma   90.00
#
_symmetry.space_group_name_H-M   'P 1'
#
loop_
_entity.id
_entity.type
_entity.pdbx_description
1 polymer ?
#
loop_
_entity_poly.entity_id
_entity_poly.type
_entity_poly.pdbx_seq_one_letter_code
_entity_poly.pdbx_strand_id
1 'polypeptide(L)'
;GPMVRSQAVNASNNELLNHCEKIADIMPVFGFYLQPAVGGRKLDVDFWRDFGKIGNVIAIKIAPFNRYQTLDVVRGIAESGRADQISLYTGNDDNILNDLLTEYHINTGGIIIKKRIVGGLLGHWAVWTRSAVKLLENIQQSVYHSDLQQLLTHGAKITDCNAAFFDATNNFAGCITGIHEVLRRQGFLEGIWTLDPDETLSPGQLEEIN
;
A
#
# COMPACT_ATOMS: atom_id res chain seq x y z
N GLY A 1 -11.93 -4.19 -12.08
CA GLY A 1 -12.89 -3.51 -11.23
C GLY A 1 -12.92 -4.15 -9.84
N PRO A 2 -13.32 -3.46 -8.78
CA PRO A 2 -13.42 -4.08 -7.49
C PRO A 2 -14.45 -5.21 -7.56
N MET A 3 -14.06 -6.40 -7.11
CA MET A 3 -15.08 -7.40 -6.78
C MET A 3 -16.06 -6.76 -5.79
N VAL A 4 -17.35 -6.88 -6.05
CA VAL A 4 -18.35 -6.40 -5.10
C VAL A 4 -18.08 -7.12 -3.78
N ARG A 5 -17.89 -6.35 -2.72
CA ARG A 5 -17.47 -6.83 -1.39
C ARG A 5 -18.26 -8.07 -0.92
N SER A 6 -19.56 -8.10 -1.20
CA SER A 6 -20.46 -9.23 -0.88
C SER A 6 -20.14 -10.52 -1.64
N GLN A 7 -19.57 -10.42 -2.85
CA GLN A 7 -19.20 -11.60 -3.66
C GLN A 7 -17.82 -12.14 -3.28
N ALA A 8 -16.93 -11.27 -2.79
CA ALA A 8 -15.55 -11.64 -2.44
C ALA A 8 -15.43 -12.29 -1.06
N VAL A 9 -16.33 -11.99 -0.12
CA VAL A 9 -16.22 -12.43 1.28
C VAL A 9 -16.21 -13.95 1.41
N ASN A 10 -17.04 -14.66 0.63
CA ASN A 10 -17.20 -16.11 0.71
C ASN A 10 -16.54 -16.87 -0.47
N ALA A 11 -15.93 -16.17 -1.40
CA ALA A 11 -15.28 -16.80 -2.55
C ALA A 11 -14.02 -17.58 -2.13
N SER A 12 -13.82 -18.76 -2.67
CA SER A 12 -12.56 -19.50 -2.56
C SER A 12 -11.42 -18.76 -3.28
N ASN A 13 -10.16 -19.10 -2.98
CA ASN A 13 -9.02 -18.56 -3.70
C ASN A 13 -9.11 -18.87 -5.21
N ASN A 14 -9.58 -20.05 -5.58
CA ASN A 14 -9.76 -20.43 -7.00
C ASN A 14 -10.81 -19.56 -7.70
N GLU A 15 -11.94 -19.27 -7.06
CA GLU A 15 -12.95 -18.36 -7.63
C GLU A 15 -12.43 -16.95 -7.82
N LEU A 16 -11.59 -16.46 -6.87
CA LEU A 16 -10.93 -15.15 -7.00
C LEU A 16 -9.93 -15.15 -8.16
N LEU A 17 -9.11 -16.19 -8.29
CA LEU A 17 -8.14 -16.32 -9.38
C LEU A 17 -8.85 -16.40 -10.72
N ASN A 18 -9.87 -17.24 -10.88
CA ASN A 18 -10.67 -17.33 -12.09
C ASN A 18 -11.34 -16.00 -12.48
N HIS A 19 -11.77 -15.22 -11.47
CA HIS A 19 -12.30 -13.88 -11.72
C HIS A 19 -11.21 -12.93 -12.27
N CYS A 20 -10.03 -12.95 -11.67
CA CYS A 20 -8.90 -12.15 -12.12
C CYS A 20 -8.42 -12.55 -13.53
N GLU A 21 -8.39 -13.84 -13.84
CA GLU A 21 -8.06 -14.36 -15.19
C GLU A 21 -9.01 -13.83 -16.25
N LYS A 22 -10.32 -13.92 -16.01
CA LYS A 22 -11.33 -13.39 -16.95
C LYS A 22 -11.19 -11.89 -17.21
N ILE A 23 -10.78 -11.12 -16.19
CA ILE A 23 -10.51 -9.70 -16.37
C ILE A 23 -9.20 -9.51 -17.14
N ALA A 24 -8.18 -10.30 -16.82
CA ALA A 24 -6.88 -10.25 -17.46
C ALA A 24 -6.94 -10.59 -18.96
N ASP A 25 -7.89 -11.40 -19.39
CA ASP A 25 -8.16 -11.69 -20.81
C ASP A 25 -8.61 -10.43 -21.59
N ILE A 26 -9.15 -9.43 -20.88
CA ILE A 26 -9.71 -8.22 -21.50
C ILE A 26 -8.77 -7.02 -21.33
N MET A 27 -8.13 -6.89 -20.17
CA MET A 27 -7.30 -5.73 -19.82
C MET A 27 -6.20 -6.08 -18.79
N PRO A 28 -5.12 -5.28 -18.70
CA PRO A 28 -4.12 -5.44 -17.65
C PRO A 28 -4.74 -5.35 -16.25
N VAL A 29 -4.28 -6.23 -15.36
CA VAL A 29 -4.75 -6.30 -13.97
C VAL A 29 -3.70 -5.72 -13.03
N PHE A 30 -4.16 -4.79 -12.20
CA PHE A 30 -3.43 -4.27 -11.06
C PHE A 30 -4.06 -4.84 -9.77
N GLY A 31 -3.36 -5.73 -9.07
CA GLY A 31 -3.83 -6.34 -7.83
C GLY A 31 -3.87 -5.35 -6.67
N PHE A 32 -4.76 -5.58 -5.71
CA PHE A 32 -4.81 -4.80 -4.48
C PHE A 32 -5.00 -5.72 -3.27
N TYR A 33 -3.97 -5.83 -2.43
CA TYR A 33 -4.05 -6.50 -1.14
C TYR A 33 -4.56 -5.53 -0.09
N LEU A 34 -5.86 -5.54 0.15
CA LEU A 34 -6.53 -4.71 1.15
C LEU A 34 -6.53 -5.41 2.50
N GLN A 35 -6.28 -4.65 3.59
CA GLN A 35 -6.33 -5.15 4.96
C GLN A 35 -7.74 -5.65 5.36
N PRO A 36 -7.84 -6.68 6.22
CA PRO A 36 -9.13 -7.22 6.66
C PRO A 36 -9.99 -6.20 7.42
N ALA A 37 -9.39 -5.27 8.16
CA ALA A 37 -10.12 -4.26 8.97
C ALA A 37 -11.06 -3.38 8.13
N VAL A 38 -10.74 -3.14 6.86
CA VAL A 38 -11.57 -2.33 5.95
C VAL A 38 -12.20 -3.15 4.82
N GLY A 39 -12.36 -4.45 5.04
CA GLY A 39 -13.10 -5.34 4.14
C GLY A 39 -12.25 -6.13 3.16
N GLY A 40 -10.95 -6.17 3.35
CA GLY A 40 -10.06 -7.13 2.71
C GLY A 40 -10.17 -8.52 3.33
N ARG A 41 -9.33 -9.43 2.87
CA ARG A 41 -9.21 -10.79 3.43
C ARG A 41 -7.76 -11.23 3.45
N LYS A 42 -7.43 -12.16 4.34
CA LYS A 42 -6.10 -12.77 4.33
C LYS A 42 -5.94 -13.64 3.09
N LEU A 43 -4.85 -13.41 2.37
CA LEU A 43 -4.42 -14.19 1.19
C LEU A 43 -3.00 -14.68 1.46
N ASP A 44 -2.76 -15.95 1.21
CA ASP A 44 -1.49 -16.63 1.48
C ASP A 44 -0.51 -16.55 0.30
N VAL A 45 0.69 -17.08 0.50
CA VAL A 45 1.74 -17.15 -0.53
C VAL A 45 1.26 -17.86 -1.79
N ASP A 46 0.51 -18.97 -1.63
CA ASP A 46 0.04 -19.78 -2.75
C ASP A 46 -0.91 -18.98 -3.65
N PHE A 47 -1.82 -18.19 -3.03
CA PHE A 47 -2.68 -17.29 -3.80
C PHE A 47 -1.85 -16.29 -4.62
N TRP A 48 -0.86 -15.63 -3.99
CA TRP A 48 -0.06 -14.61 -4.68
C TRP A 48 0.84 -15.20 -5.76
N ARG A 49 1.35 -16.42 -5.56
CA ARG A 49 2.08 -17.15 -6.59
C ARG A 49 1.21 -17.43 -7.79
N ASP A 50 0.00 -17.94 -7.59
CA ASP A 50 -0.92 -18.28 -8.67
C ASP A 50 -1.48 -17.04 -9.34
N PHE A 51 -1.79 -15.96 -8.58
CA PHE A 51 -2.14 -14.66 -9.13
C PHE A 51 -1.01 -14.09 -10.02
N GLY A 52 0.24 -14.25 -9.60
CA GLY A 52 1.40 -13.83 -10.37
C GLY A 52 1.60 -14.58 -11.70
N LYS A 53 1.04 -15.80 -11.83
CA LYS A 53 1.09 -16.57 -13.08
C LYS A 53 0.12 -16.06 -14.15
N ILE A 54 -0.89 -15.29 -13.77
CA ILE A 54 -1.87 -14.72 -14.71
C ILE A 54 -1.15 -13.75 -15.66
N GLY A 55 -1.21 -14.04 -16.96
CA GLY A 55 -0.36 -13.43 -18.00
C GLY A 55 -0.41 -11.89 -18.06
N ASN A 56 -1.55 -11.28 -17.77
CA ASN A 56 -1.77 -9.85 -17.88
C ASN A 56 -1.85 -9.13 -16.52
N VAL A 57 -1.38 -9.76 -15.43
CA VAL A 57 -1.10 -9.09 -14.17
C VAL A 57 0.21 -8.32 -14.31
N ILE A 58 0.17 -7.01 -14.05
CA ILE A 58 1.30 -6.09 -14.25
C ILE A 58 1.83 -5.49 -12.95
N ALA A 59 0.99 -5.39 -11.92
CA ALA A 59 1.38 -4.80 -10.65
C ALA A 59 0.49 -5.23 -9.49
N ILE A 60 0.96 -4.98 -8.26
CA ILE A 60 0.21 -5.22 -7.01
C ILE A 60 0.44 -4.05 -6.05
N LYS A 61 -0.65 -3.46 -5.53
CA LYS A 61 -0.65 -2.61 -4.34
C LYS A 61 -0.73 -3.49 -3.09
N ILE A 62 0.22 -3.33 -2.19
CA ILE A 62 0.37 -4.12 -0.97
C ILE A 62 0.02 -3.23 0.23
N ALA A 63 -1.17 -3.42 0.80
CA ALA A 63 -1.67 -2.63 1.93
C ALA A 63 -2.34 -3.49 3.02
N PRO A 64 -1.73 -4.60 3.47
CA PRO A 64 -2.28 -5.39 4.56
C PRO A 64 -1.97 -4.80 5.96
N PHE A 65 -1.11 -3.80 6.08
CA PHE A 65 -0.58 -3.26 7.33
C PHE A 65 -0.01 -4.37 8.25
N ASN A 66 0.60 -5.36 7.64
CA ASN A 66 1.19 -6.52 8.28
C ASN A 66 2.43 -6.99 7.51
N ARG A 67 3.59 -7.00 8.19
CA ARG A 67 4.88 -7.35 7.55
C ARG A 67 4.93 -8.77 7.03
N TYR A 68 4.32 -9.73 7.73
CA TYR A 68 4.28 -11.12 7.29
C TYR A 68 3.48 -11.25 5.99
N GLN A 69 2.32 -10.62 5.93
CA GLN A 69 1.48 -10.63 4.73
C GLN A 69 2.11 -9.86 3.56
N THR A 70 2.85 -8.80 3.83
CA THR A 70 3.67 -8.12 2.82
C THR A 70 4.71 -9.08 2.23
N LEU A 71 5.39 -9.86 3.08
CA LEU A 71 6.35 -10.87 2.64
C LEU A 71 5.69 -12.01 1.86
N ASP A 72 4.46 -12.41 2.18
CA ASP A 72 3.72 -13.43 1.44
C ASP A 72 3.49 -13.00 -0.02
N VAL A 73 3.17 -11.73 -0.27
CA VAL A 73 3.07 -11.19 -1.64
C VAL A 73 4.42 -11.25 -2.35
N VAL A 74 5.48 -10.76 -1.70
CA VAL A 74 6.82 -10.73 -2.31
C VAL A 74 7.30 -12.14 -2.66
N ARG A 75 7.09 -13.12 -1.76
CA ARG A 75 7.43 -14.53 -1.99
C ARG A 75 6.61 -15.13 -3.13
N GLY A 76 5.30 -14.97 -3.09
CA GLY A 76 4.43 -15.50 -4.14
C GLY A 76 4.81 -14.97 -5.51
N ILE A 77 5.10 -13.68 -5.63
CA ILE A 77 5.53 -13.11 -6.91
C ILE A 77 6.93 -13.59 -7.32
N ALA A 78 7.85 -13.74 -6.38
CA ALA A 78 9.17 -14.33 -6.69
C ALA A 78 9.06 -15.75 -7.22
N GLU A 79 8.13 -16.55 -6.66
CA GLU A 79 7.87 -17.95 -7.05
C GLU A 79 6.99 -18.10 -8.29
N SER A 80 6.34 -17.03 -8.76
CA SER A 80 5.42 -17.09 -9.92
C SER A 80 6.11 -17.33 -11.26
N GLY A 81 7.43 -17.10 -11.34
CA GLY A 81 8.20 -17.11 -12.59
C GLY A 81 8.10 -15.80 -13.38
N ARG A 82 7.38 -14.76 -12.85
CA ARG A 82 7.18 -13.47 -13.51
C ARG A 82 7.61 -12.27 -12.66
N ALA A 83 8.56 -12.49 -11.75
CA ALA A 83 9.02 -11.46 -10.82
C ALA A 83 9.45 -10.15 -11.51
N ASP A 84 10.07 -10.23 -12.68
CA ASP A 84 10.56 -9.06 -13.44
C ASP A 84 9.45 -8.31 -14.19
N GLN A 85 8.30 -8.96 -14.38
CA GLN A 85 7.17 -8.40 -15.13
C GLN A 85 6.12 -7.72 -14.24
N ILE A 86 6.14 -8.00 -12.93
CA ILE A 86 5.11 -7.52 -12.00
C ILE A 86 5.73 -6.51 -11.05
N SER A 87 5.26 -5.26 -11.10
CA SER A 87 5.69 -4.21 -10.18
C SER A 87 4.97 -4.29 -8.84
N LEU A 88 5.67 -4.05 -7.73
CA LEU A 88 5.10 -4.00 -6.39
C LEU A 88 5.07 -2.55 -5.89
N TYR A 89 3.92 -2.14 -5.34
CA TYR A 89 3.70 -0.83 -4.76
C TYR A 89 3.28 -0.98 -3.30
N THR A 90 3.84 -0.17 -2.40
CA THR A 90 3.36 -0.14 -1.01
C THR A 90 2.09 0.69 -0.87
N GLY A 91 1.20 0.23 -0.02
CA GLY A 91 0.04 0.95 0.50
C GLY A 91 0.04 0.93 2.03
N ASN A 92 1.19 0.57 2.64
CA ASN A 92 1.36 0.52 4.09
C ASN A 92 1.85 1.88 4.59
N ASP A 93 0.94 2.78 4.91
CA ASP A 93 1.26 4.13 5.38
C ASP A 93 2.08 4.14 6.69
N ASP A 94 2.04 3.08 7.46
CA ASP A 94 2.80 2.88 8.69
C ASP A 94 4.27 2.48 8.46
N ASN A 95 4.69 2.18 7.22
CA ASN A 95 6.02 1.63 6.95
C ASN A 95 6.61 2.02 5.58
N ILE A 96 6.31 3.21 5.09
CA ILE A 96 6.59 3.65 3.72
C ILE A 96 8.07 3.51 3.36
N LEU A 97 8.96 4.12 4.16
CA LEU A 97 10.37 4.16 3.81
C LEU A 97 11.03 2.79 3.91
N ASN A 98 10.68 1.99 4.91
CA ASN A 98 11.22 0.64 5.03
C ASN A 98 10.81 -0.23 3.82
N ASP A 99 9.57 -0.12 3.36
CA ASP A 99 9.09 -0.85 2.18
C ASP A 99 9.89 -0.44 0.93
N LEU A 100 10.13 0.85 0.72
CA LEU A 100 10.82 1.37 -0.46
C LEU A 100 12.34 1.15 -0.43
N LEU A 101 12.96 1.13 0.75
CA LEU A 101 14.40 0.93 0.92
C LEU A 101 14.80 -0.55 0.86
N THR A 102 13.87 -1.47 1.16
CA THR A 102 14.19 -2.90 1.27
C THR A 102 14.37 -3.56 -0.10
N GLU A 103 15.51 -4.25 -0.28
CA GLU A 103 15.68 -5.25 -1.33
C GLU A 103 15.42 -6.64 -0.74
N TYR A 104 14.35 -7.26 -1.19
CA TYR A 104 13.98 -8.61 -0.76
C TYR A 104 14.78 -9.64 -1.55
N HIS A 105 15.40 -10.58 -0.86
CA HIS A 105 16.11 -11.71 -1.44
C HIS A 105 15.34 -12.99 -1.13
N ILE A 106 14.66 -13.54 -2.12
CA ILE A 106 13.81 -14.73 -1.96
C ILE A 106 14.51 -15.93 -2.65
N ASN A 107 14.75 -16.98 -1.87
CA ASN A 107 15.30 -18.22 -2.42
C ASN A 107 14.17 -19.07 -3.03
N THR A 108 14.23 -19.27 -4.32
CA THR A 108 13.31 -20.11 -5.10
C THR A 108 14.06 -21.27 -5.70
N GLY A 109 14.07 -22.41 -4.98
CA GLY A 109 14.74 -23.62 -5.48
C GLY A 109 16.26 -23.50 -5.68
N GLY A 110 16.94 -22.69 -4.84
CA GLY A 110 18.39 -22.47 -4.92
C GLY A 110 18.79 -21.22 -5.71
N ILE A 111 17.84 -20.55 -6.36
CA ILE A 111 18.06 -19.27 -7.07
C ILE A 111 17.55 -18.14 -6.19
N ILE A 112 18.37 -17.10 -6.01
CA ILE A 112 17.95 -15.88 -5.29
C ILE A 112 17.28 -14.91 -6.26
N ILE A 113 15.98 -14.71 -6.08
CA ILE A 113 15.23 -13.67 -6.77
C ILE A 113 15.28 -12.40 -5.94
N LYS A 114 15.76 -11.32 -6.53
CA LYS A 114 15.76 -9.99 -5.93
C LYS A 114 14.51 -9.24 -6.32
N LYS A 115 13.83 -8.64 -5.35
CA LYS A 115 12.61 -7.88 -5.58
C LYS A 115 12.61 -6.61 -4.74
N ARG A 116 12.09 -5.52 -5.33
CA ARG A 116 11.84 -4.24 -4.62
C ARG A 116 10.41 -3.79 -4.79
N ILE A 117 9.93 -3.06 -3.81
CA ILE A 117 8.74 -2.22 -3.94
C ILE A 117 9.20 -0.92 -4.60
N VAL A 118 8.64 -0.60 -5.77
CA VAL A 118 9.15 0.46 -6.65
C VAL A 118 8.50 1.81 -6.46
N GLY A 119 7.42 1.86 -5.69
CA GLY A 119 6.66 3.09 -5.43
C GLY A 119 5.56 2.87 -4.42
N GLY A 120 4.70 3.86 -4.24
CA GLY A 120 3.58 3.81 -3.30
C GLY A 120 2.27 4.28 -3.89
N LEU A 121 1.18 3.77 -3.35
CA LEU A 121 -0.18 4.22 -3.55
C LEU A 121 -0.79 4.41 -2.17
N LEU A 122 -0.57 5.58 -1.59
CA LEU A 122 -0.64 5.86 -0.17
C LEU A 122 -1.47 7.10 0.10
N GLY A 123 -2.23 7.11 1.21
CA GLY A 123 -2.96 8.28 1.69
C GLY A 123 -2.02 9.44 2.05
N HIS A 124 -0.87 9.16 2.65
CA HIS A 124 0.16 10.17 2.93
C HIS A 124 0.56 10.98 1.68
N TRP A 125 0.68 10.34 0.52
CA TRP A 125 1.10 11.00 -0.70
C TRP A 125 0.02 11.88 -1.33
N ALA A 126 -1.22 11.75 -0.90
CA ALA A 126 -2.30 12.64 -1.32
C ALA A 126 -2.14 14.04 -0.72
N VAL A 127 -1.60 14.15 0.50
CA VAL A 127 -1.52 15.43 1.24
C VAL A 127 -0.23 16.20 1.00
N TRP A 128 0.90 15.53 0.74
CA TRP A 128 2.21 16.18 0.46
C TRP A 128 2.87 15.62 -0.80
N THR A 129 2.13 15.54 -1.88
CA THR A 129 2.54 14.87 -3.14
C THR A 129 3.92 15.34 -3.62
N ARG A 130 4.20 16.65 -3.62
CA ARG A 130 5.50 17.18 -4.04
C ARG A 130 6.65 16.67 -3.18
N SER A 131 6.46 16.60 -1.87
CA SER A 131 7.46 16.08 -0.93
C SER A 131 7.63 14.57 -1.10
N ALA A 132 6.54 13.85 -1.31
CA ALA A 132 6.54 12.41 -1.57
C ALA A 132 7.30 12.06 -2.86
N VAL A 133 7.11 12.81 -3.94
CA VAL A 133 7.85 12.63 -5.20
C VAL A 133 9.35 12.82 -4.97
N LYS A 134 9.77 13.92 -4.33
CA LYS A 134 11.17 14.18 -4.00
C LYS A 134 11.76 13.09 -3.11
N LEU A 135 11.01 12.62 -2.12
CA LEU A 135 11.43 11.55 -1.24
C LEU A 135 11.65 10.25 -2.02
N LEU A 136 10.75 9.88 -2.92
CA LEU A 136 10.88 8.70 -3.75
C LEU A 136 12.11 8.81 -4.67
N GLU A 137 12.33 9.96 -5.30
CA GLU A 137 13.53 10.23 -6.11
C GLU A 137 14.80 10.07 -5.28
N ASN A 138 14.84 10.64 -4.07
CA ASN A 138 15.97 10.51 -3.14
C ASN A 138 16.20 9.05 -2.75
N ILE A 139 15.16 8.29 -2.45
CA ILE A 139 15.27 6.86 -2.12
C ILE A 139 15.86 6.10 -3.29
N GLN A 140 15.35 6.31 -4.51
CA GLN A 140 15.84 5.64 -5.71
C GLN A 140 17.30 5.95 -6.03
N GLN A 141 17.75 7.19 -5.76
CA GLN A 141 19.15 7.60 -5.90
C GLN A 141 20.03 7.11 -4.74
N SER A 142 19.50 7.08 -3.53
CA SER A 142 20.20 6.79 -2.28
C SER A 142 20.51 5.32 -2.07
N VAL A 143 19.86 4.43 -2.79
CA VAL A 143 20.11 2.97 -2.71
C VAL A 143 21.59 2.62 -2.84
N TYR A 144 22.41 3.55 -3.32
CA TYR A 144 23.84 3.36 -3.55
C TYR A 144 24.78 4.24 -2.71
N HIS A 145 24.35 5.35 -2.09
CA HIS A 145 25.31 6.37 -1.61
C HIS A 145 24.94 7.20 -0.38
N SER A 146 23.91 6.94 0.41
CA SER A 146 23.55 7.89 1.46
C SER A 146 23.22 7.32 2.82
N ASP A 147 23.11 8.23 3.76
CA ASP A 147 22.86 8.00 5.16
C ASP A 147 21.50 7.29 5.37
N LEU A 148 21.54 5.95 5.31
CA LEU A 148 20.40 5.09 5.55
C LEU A 148 19.74 5.38 6.91
N GLN A 149 20.54 5.75 7.91
CA GLN A 149 20.06 6.11 9.23
C GLN A 149 19.16 7.35 9.21
N GLN A 150 19.51 8.37 8.43
CA GLN A 150 18.67 9.57 8.29
C GLN A 150 17.35 9.25 7.59
N LEU A 151 17.38 8.40 6.57
CA LEU A 151 16.16 7.96 5.88
C LEU A 151 15.23 7.17 6.81
N LEU A 152 15.76 6.26 7.62
CA LEU A 152 14.95 5.52 8.59
C LEU A 152 14.37 6.46 9.68
N THR A 153 15.17 7.41 10.16
CA THR A 153 14.69 8.45 11.10
C THR A 153 13.59 9.31 10.46
N HIS A 154 13.74 9.66 9.18
CA HIS A 154 12.71 10.39 8.43
C HIS A 154 11.43 9.55 8.26
N GLY A 155 11.58 8.25 8.04
CA GLY A 155 10.47 7.30 7.99
C GLY A 155 9.64 7.28 9.26
N ALA A 156 10.29 7.27 10.43
CA ALA A 156 9.60 7.33 11.71
C ALA A 156 8.78 8.64 11.86
N LYS A 157 9.33 9.78 11.44
CA LYS A 157 8.62 11.08 11.46
C LYS A 157 7.41 11.09 10.52
N ILE A 158 7.51 10.45 9.36
CA ILE A 158 6.38 10.31 8.42
C ILE A 158 5.28 9.46 9.06
N THR A 159 5.63 8.35 9.70
CA THR A 159 4.65 7.50 10.40
C THR A 159 3.98 8.26 11.55
N ASP A 160 4.71 9.08 12.27
CA ASP A 160 4.19 9.95 13.33
C ASP A 160 3.20 10.99 12.78
N CYS A 161 3.56 11.70 11.72
CA CYS A 161 2.62 12.57 11.01
C CYS A 161 1.36 11.84 10.54
N ASN A 162 1.51 10.62 10.04
CA ASN A 162 0.38 9.81 9.58
C ASN A 162 -0.56 9.47 10.75
N ALA A 163 -0.03 9.20 11.94
CA ALA A 163 -0.84 8.91 13.12
C ALA A 163 -1.83 10.03 13.43
N ALA A 164 -1.41 11.30 13.33
CA ALA A 164 -2.23 12.46 13.59
C ALA A 164 -3.37 12.63 12.56
N PHE A 165 -3.06 12.77 11.28
CA PHE A 165 -4.13 13.08 10.31
C PHE A 165 -4.91 11.85 9.86
N PHE A 166 -4.39 10.63 10.00
CA PHE A 166 -5.18 9.42 9.83
C PHE A 166 -5.96 9.01 11.09
N ASP A 167 -5.75 9.70 12.19
CA ASP A 167 -6.48 9.44 13.43
C ASP A 167 -6.26 8.03 14.00
N ALA A 168 -5.00 7.62 14.05
CA ALA A 168 -4.64 6.27 14.49
C ALA A 168 -5.10 5.96 15.94
N THR A 169 -5.08 6.95 16.80
CA THR A 169 -5.52 6.86 18.20
C THR A 169 -7.01 6.48 18.33
N ASN A 170 -7.84 6.95 17.37
CA ASN A 170 -9.29 6.69 17.36
C ASN A 170 -9.68 5.63 16.29
N ASN A 171 -8.80 4.66 16.05
CA ASN A 171 -9.02 3.60 15.07
C ASN A 171 -9.38 4.11 13.66
N PHE A 172 -8.76 5.22 13.25
CA PHE A 172 -8.91 5.83 11.94
C PHE A 172 -10.32 6.41 11.67
N ALA A 173 -11.11 6.69 12.70
CA ALA A 173 -12.46 7.24 12.54
C ALA A 173 -12.48 8.60 11.82
N GLY A 174 -11.53 9.49 12.12
CA GLY A 174 -11.36 10.79 11.48
C GLY A 174 -10.38 10.79 10.30
N CYS A 175 -10.11 9.67 9.67
CA CYS A 175 -9.06 9.53 8.64
C CYS A 175 -9.31 10.44 7.43
N ILE A 176 -10.50 10.42 6.85
CA ILE A 176 -10.79 11.21 5.64
C ILE A 176 -10.87 12.69 5.96
N THR A 177 -11.52 13.05 7.07
CA THR A 177 -11.59 14.44 7.52
C THR A 177 -10.22 15.01 7.90
N GLY A 178 -9.33 14.19 8.46
CA GLY A 178 -7.94 14.58 8.74
C GLY A 178 -7.13 14.84 7.47
N ILE A 179 -7.26 13.99 6.45
CA ILE A 179 -6.68 14.24 5.12
C ILE A 179 -7.21 15.55 4.54
N HIS A 180 -8.53 15.76 4.59
CA HIS A 180 -9.16 16.99 4.09
C HIS A 180 -8.69 18.23 4.85
N GLU A 181 -8.49 18.15 6.16
CA GLU A 181 -7.96 19.26 6.95
C GLU A 181 -6.53 19.65 6.51
N VAL A 182 -5.65 18.67 6.26
CA VAL A 182 -4.31 18.96 5.73
C VAL A 182 -4.40 19.60 4.34
N LEU A 183 -5.25 19.09 3.45
CA LEU A 183 -5.47 19.67 2.11
C LEU A 183 -6.09 21.07 2.18
N ARG A 184 -7.00 21.32 3.12
CA ARG A 184 -7.58 22.63 3.37
C ARG A 184 -6.51 23.64 3.80
N ARG A 185 -5.62 23.28 4.72
CA ARG A 185 -4.48 24.13 5.12
C ARG A 185 -3.52 24.44 3.97
N GLN A 186 -3.43 23.56 3.00
CA GLN A 186 -2.64 23.77 1.78
C GLN A 186 -3.37 24.59 0.73
N GLY A 187 -4.66 24.94 0.93
CA GLY A 187 -5.46 25.70 0.00
C GLY A 187 -6.05 24.90 -1.17
N PHE A 188 -6.05 23.56 -1.08
CA PHE A 188 -6.63 22.69 -2.11
C PHE A 188 -8.12 22.42 -1.88
N LEU A 189 -8.60 22.55 -0.64
CA LEU A 189 -10.00 22.38 -0.27
C LEU A 189 -10.49 23.60 0.52
N GLU A 190 -11.76 23.93 0.39
CA GLU A 190 -12.42 25.00 1.16
C GLU A 190 -12.92 24.50 2.52
N GLY A 191 -13.11 23.18 2.69
CA GLY A 191 -13.60 22.56 3.91
C GLY A 191 -13.18 21.09 4.03
N ILE A 192 -13.71 20.40 5.03
CA ILE A 192 -13.36 19.01 5.36
C ILE A 192 -14.53 18.03 5.13
N TRP A 193 -15.43 18.38 4.22
CA TRP A 193 -16.61 17.55 3.92
C TRP A 193 -16.25 16.14 3.48
N THR A 194 -17.10 15.20 3.86
CA THR A 194 -17.08 13.82 3.41
C THR A 194 -18.43 13.46 2.79
N LEU A 195 -18.53 12.27 2.19
CA LEU A 195 -19.80 11.76 1.67
C LEU A 195 -20.77 11.38 2.80
N ASP A 196 -20.25 11.01 3.95
CA ASP A 196 -21.00 10.74 5.16
C ASP A 196 -20.92 12.00 6.05
N PRO A 197 -22.02 12.71 6.30
CA PRO A 197 -22.00 13.93 7.09
C PRO A 197 -21.62 13.70 8.56
N ASP A 198 -21.74 12.47 9.05
CA ASP A 198 -21.38 12.10 10.42
C ASP A 198 -19.86 11.81 10.56
N GLU A 199 -19.14 11.68 9.45
CA GLU A 199 -17.68 11.50 9.45
C GLU A 199 -16.99 12.86 9.69
N THR A 200 -16.52 13.08 10.91
CA THR A 200 -15.88 14.33 11.35
C THR A 200 -14.53 14.05 11.98
N LEU A 201 -13.75 15.10 12.28
CA LEU A 201 -12.54 14.96 13.09
C LEU A 201 -12.90 14.40 14.47
N SER A 202 -12.11 13.46 14.95
CA SER A 202 -12.23 12.95 16.31
C SER A 202 -11.84 14.00 17.36
N PRO A 203 -12.33 13.90 18.61
CA PRO A 203 -11.90 14.78 19.68
C PRO A 203 -10.38 14.74 19.87
N GLY A 204 -9.74 15.92 19.84
CA GLY A 204 -8.29 16.06 19.98
C GLY A 204 -7.49 15.92 18.68
N GLN A 205 -8.06 15.38 17.62
CA GLN A 205 -7.34 15.16 16.36
C GLN A 205 -6.84 16.47 15.72
N LEU A 206 -7.63 17.54 15.80
CA LEU A 206 -7.24 18.85 15.25
C LEU A 206 -5.98 19.40 15.92
N GLU A 207 -5.86 19.21 17.22
CA GLU A 207 -4.70 19.57 18.03
C GLU A 207 -3.47 18.76 17.65
N GLU A 208 -3.63 17.46 17.38
CA GLU A 208 -2.53 16.60 16.93
C GLU A 208 -2.03 16.97 15.53
N ILE A 209 -2.91 17.45 14.63
CA ILE A 209 -2.54 17.92 13.29
C ILE A 209 -1.80 19.27 13.35
N ASN A 210 -1.87 20.03 14.44
CA ASN A 210 -1.18 21.32 14.58
C ASN A 210 0.33 21.17 14.82
#